data_f83cf7efe2286792172b3ea3880e6e34
#
_entry.id   f83cf7efe2286792172b3ea3880e6e34
#
_cell.length_a   1.000
_cell.length_b   1.000
_cell.length_c   1.000
_cell.angle_alpha   90.00
_cell.angle_beta   90.00
_cell.angle_gamma   90.00
#
_symmetry.space_group_name_H-M   'P 1'
#
loop_
_entity.id
_entity.type
_entity.pdbx_description
1 polymer ?
#
loop_
_entity_poly.entity_id
_entity_poly.type
_entity_poly.pdbx_seq_one_letter_code
_entity_poly.pdbx_strand_id
1 'polypeptide(L)'
;MNYLAIDTSGEHLFVAVRAGEQLQTRYLKNCLTKHSLTLLPETESALSAAGCELNDLDFIAVVSGPGSFTGIRIGVSTAKALCYSLNKPALNVTSFDVLAYNDKASDKLLCLIDAKHDNFYAQTITRIRNENGEIIKTLKSPAEFICKNDILNGFSGHKIISDVNIDGINSLVADIPAGVVAAADDECGGLVDYNSLAPLYVKRSQAEEEAACK
;
A
#
# COMPACT_ATOMS: atom_id res chain seq x y z
N MET A 1 -5.27 5.44 19.75
CA MET A 1 -4.85 4.43 18.74
C MET A 1 -3.38 4.66 18.44
N ASN A 2 -2.58 3.61 18.56
CA ASN A 2 -1.15 3.65 18.30
C ASN A 2 -0.83 2.58 17.26
N TYR A 3 -0.12 2.93 16.20
CA TYR A 3 0.27 1.96 15.19
C TYR A 3 1.63 2.26 14.57
N LEU A 4 2.24 1.23 14.02
CA LEU A 4 3.36 1.31 13.08
C LEU A 4 2.84 0.95 11.70
N ALA A 5 3.06 1.82 10.70
CA ALA A 5 2.77 1.52 9.30
C ALA A 5 4.06 1.45 8.48
N ILE A 6 4.17 0.43 7.63
CA ILE A 6 5.35 0.11 6.82
C ILE A 6 4.96 0.03 5.36
N ASP A 7 5.68 0.75 4.49
CA ASP A 7 5.61 0.57 3.04
C ASP A 7 7.01 0.47 2.44
N THR A 8 7.26 -0.68 1.84
CA THR A 8 8.46 -1.01 1.06
C THR A 8 8.08 -1.52 -0.33
N SER A 9 6.84 -1.28 -0.77
CA SER A 9 6.31 -1.82 -2.01
C SER A 9 6.84 -1.15 -3.27
N GLY A 10 7.38 0.06 -3.17
CA GLY A 10 7.93 0.84 -4.28
C GLY A 10 9.45 1.01 -4.21
N GLU A 11 9.96 2.03 -4.92
CA GLU A 11 11.37 2.45 -4.85
C GLU A 11 11.68 3.30 -3.61
N HIS A 12 10.68 3.49 -2.75
CA HIS A 12 10.76 4.24 -1.51
C HIS A 12 10.68 3.31 -0.30
N LEU A 13 11.15 3.80 0.84
CA LEU A 13 10.82 3.29 2.16
C LEU A 13 9.93 4.32 2.84
N PHE A 14 8.79 3.90 3.34
CA PHE A 14 7.97 4.72 4.22
C PHE A 14 7.68 3.99 5.53
N VAL A 15 7.86 4.73 6.62
CA VAL A 15 7.49 4.30 7.98
C VAL A 15 6.70 5.42 8.62
N ALA A 16 5.58 5.09 9.26
CA ALA A 16 4.82 6.00 10.09
C ALA A 16 4.57 5.36 11.46
N VAL A 17 4.70 6.16 12.51
CA VAL A 17 4.30 5.81 13.87
C VAL A 17 3.25 6.80 14.32
N ARG A 18 2.07 6.31 14.64
CA ARG A 18 1.00 7.06 15.32
C ARG A 18 1.05 6.73 16.80
N ALA A 19 1.11 7.74 17.66
CA ALA A 19 0.99 7.62 19.11
C ALA A 19 -0.05 8.62 19.60
N GLY A 20 -1.29 8.16 19.75
CA GLY A 20 -2.44 9.03 19.99
C GLY A 20 -2.64 10.05 18.86
N GLU A 21 -2.48 11.34 19.17
CA GLU A 21 -2.57 12.41 18.17
C GLU A 21 -1.26 12.71 17.45
N GLN A 22 -0.13 12.24 17.98
CA GLN A 22 1.18 12.43 17.35
C GLN A 22 1.38 11.48 16.16
N LEU A 23 1.92 12.01 15.07
CA LEU A 23 2.33 11.24 13.90
C LEU A 23 3.78 11.57 13.58
N GLN A 24 4.61 10.54 13.54
CA GLN A 24 5.99 10.63 13.08
C GLN A 24 6.17 9.81 11.82
N THR A 25 6.80 10.39 10.82
CA THR A 25 7.01 9.73 9.53
C THR A 25 8.46 9.76 9.10
N ARG A 26 8.87 8.74 8.37
CA ARG A 26 10.16 8.64 7.69
C ARG A 26 9.89 8.24 6.24
N TYR A 27 10.35 9.06 5.30
CA TYR A 27 10.16 8.82 3.88
C TYR A 27 11.48 8.94 3.13
N LEU A 28 12.01 7.82 2.70
CA LEU A 28 13.27 7.75 1.94
C LEU A 28 12.97 7.37 0.50
N LYS A 29 13.27 8.26 -0.43
CA LYS A 29 13.18 8.00 -1.86
C LYS A 29 14.42 7.21 -2.34
N ASN A 30 14.28 6.49 -3.45
CA ASN A 30 15.36 5.71 -4.08
C ASN A 30 16.02 4.70 -3.11
N CYS A 31 15.20 3.99 -2.33
CA CYS A 31 15.64 3.08 -1.29
C CYS A 31 15.60 1.59 -1.71
N LEU A 32 15.25 1.28 -2.96
CA LEU A 32 14.94 -0.08 -3.44
C LEU A 32 15.98 -1.15 -3.05
N THR A 33 17.27 -0.82 -3.10
CA THR A 33 18.36 -1.76 -2.77
C THR A 33 18.76 -1.77 -1.29
N LYS A 34 18.12 -0.95 -0.46
CA LYS A 34 18.49 -0.74 0.95
C LYS A 34 17.38 -1.04 1.95
N HIS A 35 16.19 -1.45 1.52
CA HIS A 35 15.05 -1.67 2.40
C HIS A 35 15.40 -2.53 3.63
N SER A 36 16.09 -3.65 3.44
CA SER A 36 16.48 -4.56 4.53
C SER A 36 17.47 -3.96 5.53
N LEU A 37 18.24 -2.97 5.12
CA LEU A 37 19.23 -2.30 5.97
C LEU A 37 18.64 -1.10 6.72
N THR A 38 17.64 -0.45 6.12
CA THR A 38 17.14 0.85 6.61
C THR A 38 15.80 0.74 7.35
N LEU A 39 14.99 -0.29 7.08
CA LEU A 39 13.63 -0.39 7.64
C LEU A 39 13.63 -0.37 9.18
N LEU A 40 14.41 -1.21 9.84
CA LEU A 40 14.43 -1.26 11.31
C LEU A 40 15.03 0.00 11.93
N PRO A 41 16.18 0.53 11.48
CA PRO A 41 16.69 1.81 11.99
C PRO A 41 15.70 2.98 11.85
N GLU A 42 15.00 3.09 10.72
CA GLU A 42 14.00 4.13 10.53
C GLU A 42 12.76 3.92 11.41
N THR A 43 12.39 2.65 11.65
CA THR A 43 11.32 2.31 12.60
C THR A 43 11.67 2.73 14.02
N GLU A 44 12.87 2.39 14.50
CA GLU A 44 13.37 2.80 15.82
C GLU A 44 13.42 4.33 15.95
N SER A 45 13.92 5.01 14.92
CA SER A 45 13.95 6.48 14.88
C SER A 45 12.56 7.10 14.94
N ALA A 46 11.57 6.53 14.25
CA ALA A 46 10.19 7.03 14.26
C ALA A 46 9.50 6.78 15.60
N LEU A 47 9.69 5.61 16.21
CA LEU A 47 9.18 5.27 17.55
C LEU A 47 9.74 6.22 18.61
N SER A 48 11.06 6.41 18.62
CA SER A 48 11.72 7.33 19.56
C SER A 48 11.20 8.76 19.40
N ALA A 49 11.02 9.25 18.16
CA ALA A 49 10.51 10.58 17.90
C ALA A 49 9.03 10.74 18.29
N ALA A 50 8.25 9.65 18.27
CA ALA A 50 6.85 9.64 18.72
C ALA A 50 6.71 9.46 20.24
N GLY A 51 7.81 9.17 20.96
CA GLY A 51 7.77 8.82 22.39
C GLY A 51 6.94 7.54 22.63
N CYS A 52 7.00 6.58 21.72
CA CYS A 52 6.22 5.35 21.72
C CYS A 52 7.14 4.15 21.67
N GLU A 53 6.85 3.11 22.45
CA GLU A 53 7.54 1.83 22.40
C GLU A 53 6.78 0.81 21.57
N LEU A 54 7.45 -0.24 21.10
CA LEU A 54 6.82 -1.31 20.31
C LEU A 54 5.64 -1.97 21.04
N ASN A 55 5.73 -2.11 22.36
CA ASN A 55 4.65 -2.70 23.17
C ASN A 55 3.40 -1.82 23.26
N ASP A 56 3.53 -0.51 23.06
CA ASP A 56 2.41 0.45 23.12
C ASP A 56 1.55 0.44 21.85
N LEU A 57 2.02 -0.21 20.79
CA LEU A 57 1.30 -0.31 19.53
C LEU A 57 0.04 -1.17 19.69
N ASP A 58 -1.06 -0.74 19.08
CA ASP A 58 -2.30 -1.49 19.00
C ASP A 58 -2.26 -2.50 17.85
N PHE A 59 -1.66 -2.12 16.72
CA PHE A 59 -1.47 -2.97 15.54
C PHE A 59 -0.29 -2.52 14.69
N ILE A 60 0.07 -3.35 13.68
CA ILE A 60 1.08 -3.04 12.67
C ILE A 60 0.43 -3.11 11.29
N ALA A 61 0.47 -1.99 10.58
CA ALA A 61 0.03 -1.88 9.20
C ALA A 61 1.19 -2.16 8.24
N VAL A 62 0.92 -2.85 7.14
CA VAL A 62 1.91 -3.07 6.09
C VAL A 62 1.28 -3.01 4.70
N VAL A 63 1.97 -2.34 3.77
CA VAL A 63 1.58 -2.35 2.36
C VAL A 63 2.07 -3.65 1.73
N SER A 64 1.11 -4.52 1.37
CA SER A 64 1.38 -5.87 0.87
C SER A 64 1.58 -5.95 -0.65
N GLY A 65 1.50 -4.82 -1.35
CA GLY A 65 1.62 -4.75 -2.81
C GLY A 65 0.31 -4.50 -3.54
N PRO A 66 0.31 -4.60 -4.87
CA PRO A 66 1.43 -5.00 -5.74
C PRO A 66 2.55 -3.94 -5.80
N GLY A 67 3.72 -4.36 -6.32
CA GLY A 67 4.90 -3.51 -6.47
C GLY A 67 6.19 -4.30 -6.54
N SER A 68 7.27 -3.75 -5.95
CA SER A 68 8.59 -4.40 -5.88
C SER A 68 8.52 -5.74 -5.16
N PHE A 69 8.81 -6.82 -5.87
CA PHE A 69 8.76 -8.19 -5.35
C PHE A 69 9.62 -8.39 -4.08
N THR A 70 10.85 -7.88 -4.10
CA THR A 70 11.76 -7.94 -2.95
C THR A 70 11.28 -7.03 -1.82
N GLY A 71 10.90 -5.80 -2.16
CA GLY A 71 10.44 -4.82 -1.17
C GLY A 71 9.21 -5.31 -0.40
N ILE A 72 8.18 -5.77 -1.09
CA ILE A 72 6.96 -6.30 -0.46
C ILE A 72 7.28 -7.43 0.52
N ARG A 73 8.17 -8.35 0.14
CA ARG A 73 8.58 -9.47 1.01
C ARG A 73 9.26 -8.97 2.28
N ILE A 74 10.14 -7.97 2.17
CA ILE A 74 10.81 -7.38 3.34
C ILE A 74 9.77 -6.78 4.29
N GLY A 75 8.87 -5.92 3.80
CA GLY A 75 7.84 -5.29 4.61
C GLY A 75 6.92 -6.29 5.30
N VAL A 76 6.33 -7.20 4.51
CA VAL A 76 5.39 -8.21 5.02
C VAL A 76 6.05 -9.14 6.03
N SER A 77 7.30 -9.61 5.76
CA SER A 77 8.01 -10.49 6.70
C SER A 77 8.34 -9.77 8.00
N THR A 78 8.76 -8.50 7.93
CA THR A 78 9.04 -7.68 9.11
C THR A 78 7.78 -7.43 9.93
N ALA A 79 6.68 -7.04 9.28
CA ALA A 79 5.39 -6.85 9.96
C ALA A 79 4.90 -8.14 10.64
N LYS A 80 4.97 -9.29 9.96
CA LYS A 80 4.65 -10.60 10.57
C LYS A 80 5.49 -10.90 11.79
N ALA A 81 6.80 -10.70 11.71
CA ALA A 81 7.72 -10.97 12.82
C ALA A 81 7.41 -10.07 14.02
N LEU A 82 7.16 -8.78 13.79
CA LEU A 82 6.78 -7.83 14.84
C LEU A 82 5.42 -8.19 15.45
N CYS A 83 4.39 -8.45 14.64
CA CYS A 83 3.08 -8.86 15.15
C CYS A 83 3.17 -10.13 15.99
N TYR A 84 3.94 -11.13 15.53
CA TYR A 84 4.16 -12.36 16.26
C TYR A 84 4.84 -12.11 17.61
N SER A 85 5.95 -11.35 17.61
CA SER A 85 6.73 -11.11 18.83
C SER A 85 5.99 -10.29 19.87
N LEU A 86 5.14 -9.35 19.42
CA LEU A 86 4.38 -8.44 20.27
C LEU A 86 2.96 -8.95 20.58
N ASN A 87 2.55 -10.06 19.99
CA ASN A 87 1.18 -10.58 20.05
C ASN A 87 0.14 -9.51 19.67
N LYS A 88 0.38 -8.80 18.54
CA LYS A 88 -0.48 -7.73 18.03
C LYS A 88 -1.10 -8.15 16.70
N PRO A 89 -2.31 -7.67 16.40
CA PRO A 89 -2.92 -7.86 15.07
C PRO A 89 -2.17 -7.06 14.00
N ALA A 90 -2.44 -7.41 12.76
CA ALA A 90 -1.92 -6.72 11.59
C ALA A 90 -3.03 -5.99 10.84
N LEU A 91 -2.67 -4.93 10.13
CA LEU A 91 -3.51 -4.30 9.11
C LEU A 91 -2.86 -4.54 7.74
N ASN A 92 -3.60 -5.25 6.87
CA ASN A 92 -3.16 -5.51 5.50
C ASN A 92 -3.67 -4.42 4.56
N VAL A 93 -2.79 -3.53 4.12
CA VAL A 93 -3.11 -2.46 3.16
C VAL A 93 -2.56 -2.85 1.80
N THR A 94 -3.35 -2.75 0.74
CA THR A 94 -2.82 -2.92 -0.63
C THR A 94 -2.28 -1.61 -1.19
N SER A 95 -1.35 -1.67 -2.15
CA SER A 95 -0.90 -0.46 -2.86
C SER A 95 -2.05 0.25 -3.56
N PHE A 96 -3.09 -0.47 -3.98
CA PHE A 96 -4.31 0.14 -4.53
C PHE A 96 -5.11 0.90 -3.48
N ASP A 97 -5.17 0.41 -2.24
CA ASP A 97 -5.79 1.15 -1.14
C ASP A 97 -5.05 2.46 -0.88
N VAL A 98 -3.71 2.41 -0.83
CA VAL A 98 -2.88 3.61 -0.69
C VAL A 98 -3.23 4.66 -1.76
N LEU A 99 -3.37 4.25 -3.03
CA LEU A 99 -3.79 5.16 -4.11
C LEU A 99 -5.21 5.68 -3.89
N ALA A 100 -6.15 4.81 -3.57
CA ALA A 100 -7.56 5.16 -3.42
C ALA A 100 -7.81 6.16 -2.29
N TYR A 101 -7.00 6.13 -1.23
CA TYR A 101 -7.09 7.07 -0.12
C TYR A 101 -6.65 8.49 -0.48
N ASN A 102 -5.99 8.71 -1.63
CA ASN A 102 -5.67 10.02 -2.15
C ASN A 102 -6.86 10.78 -2.76
N ASP A 103 -7.94 10.08 -3.08
CA ASP A 103 -9.18 10.71 -3.54
C ASP A 103 -10.37 10.02 -2.87
N LYS A 104 -10.94 10.66 -1.86
CA LYS A 104 -12.15 10.19 -1.17
C LYS A 104 -13.45 10.73 -1.81
N ALA A 105 -13.34 11.65 -2.77
CA ALA A 105 -14.49 12.32 -3.37
C ALA A 105 -15.12 11.51 -4.53
N SER A 106 -14.30 10.87 -5.35
CA SER A 106 -14.75 10.13 -6.51
C SER A 106 -15.30 8.75 -6.16
N ASP A 107 -16.39 8.36 -6.82
CA ASP A 107 -17.04 7.06 -6.58
C ASP A 107 -16.42 5.94 -7.42
N LYS A 108 -15.86 6.27 -8.58
CA LYS A 108 -15.22 5.30 -9.48
C LYS A 108 -13.77 5.66 -9.69
N LEU A 109 -12.88 4.82 -9.22
CA LEU A 109 -11.44 4.98 -9.33
C LEU A 109 -10.85 3.85 -10.17
N LEU A 110 -9.84 4.19 -10.97
CA LEU A 110 -8.89 3.25 -11.54
C LEU A 110 -7.54 3.52 -10.87
N CYS A 111 -7.08 2.59 -10.05
CA CYS A 111 -5.80 2.66 -9.36
C CYS A 111 -4.75 1.91 -10.20
N LEU A 112 -3.63 2.58 -10.51
CA LEU A 112 -2.57 2.07 -11.37
C LEU A 112 -1.23 2.12 -10.64
N ILE A 113 -0.54 0.98 -10.57
CA ILE A 113 0.83 0.87 -10.05
C ILE A 113 1.76 0.54 -11.22
N ASP A 114 2.83 1.31 -11.38
CA ASP A 114 3.82 1.11 -12.44
C ASP A 114 4.47 -0.27 -12.35
N ALA A 115 4.26 -1.10 -13.37
CA ALA A 115 4.85 -2.43 -13.52
C ALA A 115 6.01 -2.44 -14.53
N LYS A 116 6.48 -1.23 -14.93
CA LYS A 116 7.54 -0.96 -15.91
C LYS A 116 7.16 -1.33 -17.36
N HIS A 117 7.90 -0.74 -18.29
CA HIS A 117 7.73 -0.98 -19.74
C HIS A 117 6.30 -0.74 -20.23
N ASP A 118 5.70 0.42 -19.85
CA ASP A 118 4.34 0.82 -20.21
C ASP A 118 3.26 -0.19 -19.79
N ASN A 119 3.52 -0.99 -18.76
CA ASN A 119 2.55 -1.88 -18.13
C ASN A 119 2.23 -1.42 -16.71
N PHE A 120 1.05 -1.78 -16.24
CA PHE A 120 0.53 -1.40 -14.94
C PHE A 120 -0.17 -2.56 -14.26
N TYR A 121 -0.05 -2.62 -12.95
CA TYR A 121 -1.02 -3.33 -12.14
C TYR A 121 -2.21 -2.41 -11.94
N ALA A 122 -3.41 -2.89 -12.23
CA ALA A 122 -4.64 -2.12 -12.25
C ALA A 122 -5.71 -2.74 -11.35
N GLN A 123 -6.45 -1.90 -10.66
CA GLN A 123 -7.65 -2.29 -9.93
C GLN A 123 -8.68 -1.17 -10.01
N THR A 124 -9.94 -1.52 -10.33
CA THR A 124 -11.04 -0.57 -10.20
C THR A 124 -11.62 -0.64 -8.79
N ILE A 125 -11.96 0.53 -8.26
CA ILE A 125 -12.60 0.68 -6.96
C ILE A 125 -13.87 1.48 -7.16
N THR A 126 -15.02 0.92 -6.72
CA THR A 126 -16.30 1.59 -6.76
C THR A 126 -16.82 1.80 -5.35
N ARG A 127 -17.14 3.02 -4.99
CA ARG A 127 -17.72 3.41 -3.71
C ARG A 127 -19.22 3.61 -3.85
N ILE A 128 -19.97 3.04 -2.93
CA ILE A 128 -21.40 3.21 -2.82
C ILE A 128 -21.65 4.09 -1.60
N ARG A 129 -22.43 5.19 -1.82
CA ARG A 129 -22.73 6.14 -0.76
C ARG A 129 -24.19 6.04 -0.34
N ASN A 130 -24.46 6.42 0.92
CA ASN A 130 -25.81 6.64 1.41
C ASN A 130 -26.34 8.04 0.99
N GLU A 131 -27.56 8.35 1.38
CA GLU A 131 -28.20 9.65 1.11
C GLU A 131 -27.45 10.85 1.74
N ASN A 132 -26.67 10.61 2.78
CA ASN A 132 -25.84 11.62 3.45
C ASN A 132 -24.46 11.81 2.78
N GLY A 133 -24.15 11.05 1.72
CA GLY A 133 -22.86 11.08 1.02
C GLY A 133 -21.75 10.27 1.68
N GLU A 134 -22.04 9.50 2.74
CA GLU A 134 -21.05 8.64 3.42
C GLU A 134 -20.84 7.34 2.63
N ILE A 135 -19.58 6.88 2.55
CA ILE A 135 -19.25 5.61 1.89
C ILE A 135 -19.71 4.45 2.78
N ILE A 136 -20.72 3.72 2.32
CA ILE A 136 -21.28 2.55 3.02
C ILE A 136 -20.71 1.24 2.52
N LYS A 137 -20.12 1.22 1.32
CA LYS A 137 -19.53 0.04 0.72
C LYS A 137 -18.49 0.40 -0.30
N THR A 138 -17.38 -0.34 -0.30
CA THR A 138 -16.34 -0.27 -1.32
C THR A 138 -16.24 -1.61 -2.03
N LEU A 139 -16.40 -1.60 -3.35
CA LEU A 139 -16.23 -2.78 -4.20
C LEU A 139 -14.90 -2.66 -4.94
N LYS A 140 -14.11 -3.72 -4.95
CA LYS A 140 -12.83 -3.80 -5.65
C LYS A 140 -12.91 -4.89 -6.74
N SER A 141 -12.49 -4.60 -7.96
CA SER A 141 -12.31 -5.64 -8.98
C SER A 141 -11.14 -6.56 -8.60
N PRO A 142 -10.99 -7.73 -9.23
CA PRO A 142 -9.72 -8.42 -9.24
C PRO A 142 -8.61 -7.48 -9.73
N ALA A 143 -7.39 -7.66 -9.20
CA ALA A 143 -6.23 -6.95 -9.69
C ALA A 143 -5.75 -7.57 -11.01
N GLU A 144 -5.42 -6.73 -11.99
CA GLU A 144 -5.06 -7.14 -13.34
C GLU A 144 -3.71 -6.53 -13.75
N PHE A 145 -3.04 -7.18 -14.70
CA PHE A 145 -1.85 -6.66 -15.36
C PHE A 145 -2.26 -6.19 -16.75
N ILE A 146 -2.15 -4.89 -17.02
CA ILE A 146 -2.63 -4.26 -18.25
C ILE A 146 -1.54 -3.42 -18.91
N CYS A 147 -1.64 -3.17 -20.22
CA CYS A 147 -0.78 -2.24 -20.91
C CYS A 147 -1.39 -0.84 -20.97
N LYS A 148 -0.56 0.16 -21.28
CA LYS A 148 -1.00 1.56 -21.40
C LYS A 148 -2.15 1.77 -22.40
N ASN A 149 -2.16 1.01 -23.49
CA ASN A 149 -3.23 1.12 -24.50
C ASN A 149 -4.58 0.66 -23.96
N ASP A 150 -4.61 -0.30 -23.06
CA ASP A 150 -5.84 -0.78 -22.43
C ASP A 150 -6.46 0.31 -21.55
N ILE A 151 -5.62 1.14 -20.91
CA ILE A 151 -6.08 2.26 -20.08
C ILE A 151 -6.80 3.30 -20.95
N LEU A 152 -6.24 3.63 -22.11
CA LEU A 152 -6.80 4.63 -23.02
C LEU A 152 -8.18 4.23 -23.57
N ASN A 153 -8.43 2.93 -23.73
CA ASN A 153 -9.62 2.42 -24.41
C ASN A 153 -10.70 1.87 -23.45
N GLY A 154 -10.36 1.53 -22.21
CA GLY A 154 -11.21 0.68 -21.39
C GLY A 154 -11.88 1.33 -20.17
N PHE A 155 -11.41 2.48 -19.66
CA PHE A 155 -11.78 2.97 -18.33
C PHE A 155 -12.45 4.36 -18.36
N SER A 156 -13.32 4.59 -19.33
CA SER A 156 -14.10 5.83 -19.40
C SER A 156 -14.96 6.03 -18.14
N GLY A 157 -14.92 7.24 -17.58
CA GLY A 157 -15.71 7.60 -16.40
C GLY A 157 -15.07 7.25 -15.06
N HIS A 158 -13.83 6.70 -15.04
CA HIS A 158 -13.06 6.51 -13.82
C HIS A 158 -12.11 7.69 -13.60
N LYS A 159 -11.97 8.10 -12.35
CA LYS A 159 -10.84 8.94 -11.91
C LYS A 159 -9.60 8.04 -11.82
N ILE A 160 -8.58 8.38 -12.62
CA ILE A 160 -7.33 7.61 -12.64
C ILE A 160 -6.39 8.14 -11.57
N ILE A 161 -5.86 7.24 -10.74
CA ILE A 161 -4.87 7.54 -9.71
C ILE A 161 -3.69 6.58 -9.92
N SER A 162 -2.48 7.11 -9.95
CA SER A 162 -1.27 6.32 -10.20
C SER A 162 -0.15 6.71 -9.23
N ASP A 163 0.79 5.81 -9.01
CA ASP A 163 2.02 6.06 -8.25
C ASP A 163 3.06 6.85 -9.05
N VAL A 164 2.89 6.96 -10.37
CA VAL A 164 3.75 7.72 -11.29
C VAL A 164 2.94 8.60 -12.22
N ASN A 165 3.61 9.60 -12.81
CA ASN A 165 3.03 10.34 -13.93
C ASN A 165 3.01 9.45 -15.19
N ILE A 166 1.87 9.40 -15.90
CA ILE A 166 1.70 8.60 -17.12
C ILE A 166 1.48 9.53 -18.28
N ASP A 167 2.45 9.61 -19.20
CA ASP A 167 2.35 10.47 -20.38
C ASP A 167 1.10 10.18 -21.21
N GLY A 168 0.35 11.24 -21.54
CA GLY A 168 -0.87 11.14 -22.34
C GLY A 168 -2.10 10.64 -21.58
N ILE A 169 -2.00 10.38 -20.28
CA ILE A 169 -3.14 10.00 -19.42
C ILE A 169 -3.30 11.05 -18.32
N ASN A 170 -4.50 11.61 -18.21
CA ASN A 170 -4.84 12.52 -17.13
C ASN A 170 -5.07 11.72 -15.84
N SER A 171 -4.03 11.56 -15.05
CA SER A 171 -4.07 10.84 -13.78
C SER A 171 -3.64 11.76 -12.61
N LEU A 172 -4.20 11.50 -11.44
CA LEU A 172 -3.70 12.04 -10.19
C LEU A 172 -2.48 11.20 -9.76
N VAL A 173 -1.33 11.84 -9.57
CA VAL A 173 -0.18 11.17 -8.94
C VAL A 173 -0.39 11.16 -7.44
N ALA A 174 -0.36 9.98 -6.84
CA ALA A 174 -0.66 9.79 -5.44
C ALA A 174 0.48 10.30 -4.52
N ASP A 175 0.08 10.88 -3.40
CA ASP A 175 0.95 11.06 -2.24
C ASP A 175 0.96 9.76 -1.43
N ILE A 176 1.99 8.95 -1.63
CA ILE A 176 2.11 7.62 -0.99
C ILE A 176 2.10 7.72 0.54
N PRO A 177 2.93 8.58 1.18
CA PRO A 177 2.87 8.81 2.62
C PRO A 177 1.46 9.13 3.14
N ALA A 178 0.78 10.07 2.52
CA ALA A 178 -0.57 10.47 2.93
C ALA A 178 -1.57 9.32 2.76
N GLY A 179 -1.48 8.57 1.66
CA GLY A 179 -2.35 7.42 1.40
C GLY A 179 -2.16 6.28 2.42
N VAL A 180 -0.92 5.96 2.78
CA VAL A 180 -0.62 4.92 3.79
C VAL A 180 -1.16 5.31 5.17
N VAL A 181 -0.92 6.56 5.59
CA VAL A 181 -1.42 7.07 6.87
C VAL A 181 -2.94 7.06 6.90
N ALA A 182 -3.60 7.56 5.85
CA ALA A 182 -5.05 7.60 5.79
C ALA A 182 -5.70 6.20 5.79
N ALA A 183 -5.08 5.23 5.12
CA ALA A 183 -5.54 3.83 5.12
C ALA A 183 -5.35 3.18 6.51
N ALA A 184 -4.27 3.51 7.23
CA ALA A 184 -4.01 3.02 8.56
C ALA A 184 -4.94 3.66 9.61
N ASP A 185 -5.18 4.98 9.52
CA ASP A 185 -6.08 5.70 10.41
C ASP A 185 -7.54 5.21 10.29
N ASP A 186 -7.98 4.80 9.11
CA ASP A 186 -9.32 4.24 8.85
C ASP A 186 -9.36 2.71 9.09
N GLU A 187 -8.29 2.06 9.52
CA GLU A 187 -8.17 0.59 9.63
C GLU A 187 -8.71 -0.13 8.39
N CYS A 188 -8.26 0.30 7.20
CA CYS A 188 -8.75 -0.12 5.90
C CYS A 188 -8.87 -1.65 5.76
N GLY A 189 -10.07 -2.18 5.60
CA GLY A 189 -10.31 -3.62 5.49
C GLY A 189 -10.34 -4.39 6.80
N GLY A 190 -10.07 -3.72 7.94
CA GLY A 190 -10.09 -4.30 9.28
C GLY A 190 -8.81 -5.02 9.67
N LEU A 191 -8.64 -5.18 10.98
CA LEU A 191 -7.48 -5.89 11.55
C LEU A 191 -7.60 -7.39 11.29
N VAL A 192 -6.45 -8.02 11.03
CA VAL A 192 -6.36 -9.44 10.72
C VAL A 192 -5.30 -10.13 11.58
N ASP A 193 -5.39 -11.45 11.69
CA ASP A 193 -4.31 -12.25 12.24
C ASP A 193 -3.08 -12.16 11.34
N TYR A 194 -1.89 -11.98 11.92
CA TYR A 194 -0.64 -11.83 11.15
C TYR A 194 -0.31 -13.06 10.29
N ASN A 195 -0.83 -14.25 10.61
CA ASN A 195 -0.64 -15.43 9.77
C ASN A 195 -1.32 -15.28 8.41
N SER A 196 -2.40 -14.50 8.32
CA SER A 196 -3.11 -14.22 7.08
C SER A 196 -2.43 -13.15 6.20
N LEU A 197 -1.45 -12.41 6.74
CA LEU A 197 -0.67 -11.48 5.93
C LEU A 197 0.06 -12.24 4.81
N ALA A 198 -0.11 -11.80 3.57
CA ALA A 198 0.61 -12.34 2.44
C ALA A 198 0.90 -11.25 1.42
N PRO A 199 2.04 -11.33 0.71
CA PRO A 199 2.30 -10.46 -0.43
C PRO A 199 1.21 -10.62 -1.51
N LEU A 200 0.76 -9.49 -2.05
CA LEU A 200 -0.16 -9.46 -3.19
C LEU A 200 0.65 -9.46 -4.49
N TYR A 201 0.68 -10.59 -5.15
CA TYR A 201 1.29 -10.74 -6.47
C TYR A 201 0.20 -10.78 -7.55
N VAL A 202 0.21 -9.82 -8.46
CA VAL A 202 -0.70 -9.79 -9.62
C VAL A 202 -0.09 -10.57 -10.79
N LYS A 203 1.24 -10.49 -10.95
CA LYS A 203 2.01 -11.25 -11.92
C LYS A 203 2.95 -12.21 -11.18
N ARG A 204 3.19 -13.39 -11.73
CA ARG A 204 4.19 -14.33 -11.20
C ARG A 204 5.59 -13.72 -11.29
N SER A 205 6.49 -14.15 -10.43
CA SER A 205 7.89 -13.74 -10.54
C SER A 205 8.48 -14.24 -11.87
N GLN A 206 9.47 -13.53 -12.39
CA GLN A 206 10.15 -13.94 -13.63
C GLN A 206 10.70 -15.38 -13.54
N ALA A 207 11.21 -15.77 -12.38
CA ALA A 207 11.69 -17.12 -12.13
C ALA A 207 10.56 -18.19 -12.19
N GLU A 208 9.36 -17.86 -11.73
CA GLU A 208 8.19 -18.75 -11.81
C GLU A 208 7.64 -18.84 -13.24
N GLU A 209 7.70 -17.75 -14.01
CA GLU A 209 7.33 -17.73 -15.43
C GLU A 209 8.29 -18.60 -16.26
N GLU A 210 9.60 -18.44 -16.05
CA GLU A 210 10.63 -19.25 -16.71
C GLU A 210 10.57 -20.74 -16.33
N ALA A 211 10.17 -21.06 -15.10
CA ALA A 211 9.97 -22.43 -14.64
C ALA A 211 8.71 -23.09 -15.25
N ALA A 212 7.66 -22.31 -15.50
CA ALA A 212 6.41 -22.79 -16.09
C ALA A 212 6.51 -23.01 -17.62
N CYS A 213 7.55 -22.49 -18.28
CA CYS A 213 7.85 -22.67 -19.71
C CYS A 213 8.77 -23.87 -19.99
N LYS A 214 9.17 -24.64 -18.99
CA LYS A 214 9.97 -25.88 -19.10
C LYS A 214 9.13 -27.11 -18.88
#